data_de835dc258c765cdce937c700b83c8dc
#
_entry.id   de835dc258c765cdce937c700b83c8dc
#
_cell.length_a   1.000
_cell.length_b   1.000
_cell.length_c   1.000
_cell.angle_alpha   90.00
_cell.angle_beta   90.00
_cell.angle_gamma   90.00
#
_symmetry.space_group_name_H-M   'P 1'
#
loop_
_entity.id
_entity.type
_entity.pdbx_description
1 polymer ?
#
loop_
_entity_poly.entity_id
_entity_poly.type
_entity_poly.pdbx_seq_one_letter_code
_entity_poly.pdbx_strand_id
1 'polypeptide(L)'
;MTADTKREIERKYETGPDIRLPRLKGAAGIAETADRGVTELDAVYYDTADLRLAAAGITLRRRTGGEDAGWHLKLPVAPDVRDEVRAPLGDGVPEPLAALVRARTRGAELAPVVRLLSARDVRHLLDAQGTLLAELSTDTVRAQLLDGTPGRAEWTEVEVELADGGDLAVLDAVEKRLRKAGLRPAASASKLARALADTGRQAPPKRKKTGDTAGDHVLSYLRAHVDALLAADAAVRRDLPDSVHKMRVATRRLRSALRSYRKVLDRAATDPVAEELKWLGGELGVDRDQEVLTERLTARIDALPGTLVLGPVRGRLRVWATAGRAGARGRTLAVLDTDRYLALLDALDALLTDPPLRPAAGKPAAKVLPRAVLKEYERLAARVDRALALPPGEERDLALHAARKAAKRTRYAAEAAAPALGKPAKRLARRVKSVQKVLGDHQDSVVARATLRDLAIKAYAAGETAFTWGLLYGQEQASAAERERELGEVWAAASAGKLRRL
;
A
#
# COMPACT_ATOMS: atom_id res chain seq x y z
N MET A 1 12.15 -0.16 -21.70
CA MET A 1 13.03 0.83 -21.03
C MET A 1 12.61 0.89 -19.57
N THR A 2 13.52 0.68 -18.65
CA THR A 2 13.26 0.85 -17.20
C THR A 2 13.12 2.35 -16.95
N ALA A 3 11.92 2.75 -16.50
CA ALA A 3 11.70 4.14 -16.09
C ALA A 3 12.57 4.43 -14.86
N ASP A 4 13.34 5.51 -14.92
CA ASP A 4 14.16 5.95 -13.79
C ASP A 4 13.25 6.41 -12.64
N THR A 5 13.57 6.00 -11.41
CA THR A 5 12.76 6.33 -10.25
C THR A 5 13.62 6.98 -9.18
N LYS A 6 13.27 8.21 -8.81
CA LYS A 6 13.89 8.98 -7.73
C LYS A 6 12.89 9.13 -6.58
N ARG A 7 13.36 8.99 -5.34
CA ARG A 7 12.58 9.37 -4.16
C ARG A 7 12.86 10.81 -3.80
N GLU A 8 11.85 11.63 -3.82
CA GLU A 8 11.92 13.04 -3.44
C GLU A 8 11.34 13.24 -2.06
N ILE A 9 12.05 14.03 -1.25
CA ILE A 9 11.61 14.50 0.05
C ILE A 9 11.67 16.03 0.00
N GLU A 10 10.51 16.68 -0.08
CA GLU A 10 10.39 18.11 -0.31
C GLU A 10 9.40 18.75 0.65
N ARG A 11 9.68 20.00 1.04
CA ARG A 11 8.73 20.86 1.75
C ARG A 11 8.47 22.12 0.96
N LYS A 12 7.21 22.56 0.95
CA LYS A 12 6.74 23.71 0.19
C LYS A 12 6.25 24.81 1.11
N TYR A 13 6.53 26.05 0.72
CA TYR A 13 6.17 27.21 1.50
C TYR A 13 5.52 28.26 0.61
N GLU A 14 4.46 28.88 1.13
CA GLU A 14 3.82 30.03 0.51
C GLU A 14 4.52 31.29 0.94
N THR A 15 4.64 32.24 0.01
CA THR A 15 5.27 33.54 0.22
C THR A 15 4.52 34.62 -0.50
N GLY A 16 4.66 35.87 -0.04
CA GLY A 16 4.26 37.07 -0.77
C GLY A 16 5.29 37.45 -1.86
N PRO A 17 4.95 38.33 -2.78
CA PRO A 17 5.79 38.72 -3.91
C PRO A 17 7.15 39.33 -3.51
N ASP A 18 7.22 40.01 -2.38
CA ASP A 18 8.39 40.79 -1.96
C ASP A 18 9.23 40.11 -0.85
N ILE A 19 9.08 38.82 -0.65
CA ILE A 19 9.79 38.15 0.45
C ILE A 19 11.27 38.02 0.18
N ARG A 20 12.09 38.39 1.15
CA ARG A 20 13.52 38.10 1.14
C ARG A 20 13.80 36.81 1.90
N LEU A 21 14.43 35.84 1.21
CA LEU A 21 14.85 34.60 1.84
C LEU A 21 15.83 34.90 3.00
N PRO A 22 15.67 34.23 4.15
CA PRO A 22 16.59 34.42 5.27
C PRO A 22 17.94 33.80 4.99
N ARG A 23 18.97 34.26 5.70
CA ARG A 23 20.28 33.63 5.67
C ARG A 23 20.21 32.22 6.28
N LEU A 24 20.57 31.20 5.51
CA LEU A 24 20.49 29.80 5.92
C LEU A 24 21.84 29.24 6.45
N LYS A 25 22.95 29.94 6.22
CA LYS A 25 24.28 29.58 6.73
C LYS A 25 24.24 29.35 8.25
N GLY A 26 24.82 28.21 8.70
CA GLY A 26 24.84 27.78 10.10
C GLY A 26 23.61 27.01 10.57
N ALA A 27 22.62 26.75 9.69
CA ALA A 27 21.49 25.85 9.98
C ALA A 27 21.86 24.41 9.61
N ALA A 28 21.82 23.47 10.54
CA ALA A 28 22.04 22.03 10.31
C ALA A 28 23.23 21.68 9.38
N GLY A 29 24.37 22.32 9.61
CA GLY A 29 25.59 22.05 8.83
C GLY A 29 25.70 22.81 7.51
N ILE A 30 24.74 23.63 7.12
CA ILE A 30 24.81 24.47 5.93
C ILE A 30 25.92 25.51 6.10
N ALA A 31 26.99 25.38 5.33
CA ALA A 31 28.12 26.30 5.32
C ALA A 31 28.00 27.36 4.24
N GLU A 32 27.38 27.03 3.11
CA GLU A 32 27.26 27.89 1.94
C GLU A 32 25.88 27.75 1.29
N THR A 33 25.41 28.83 0.66
CA THR A 33 24.26 28.87 -0.24
C THR A 33 24.77 29.34 -1.59
N ALA A 34 24.91 28.40 -2.52
CA ALA A 34 25.42 28.68 -3.87
C ALA A 34 24.26 28.98 -4.83
N ASP A 35 24.31 30.13 -5.48
CA ASP A 35 23.35 30.53 -6.51
C ASP A 35 23.62 29.69 -7.79
N ARG A 36 22.53 29.18 -8.39
CA ARG A 36 22.54 28.40 -9.63
C ARG A 36 21.82 29.11 -10.77
N GLY A 37 21.33 30.32 -10.51
CA GLY A 37 20.64 31.14 -11.48
C GLY A 37 19.16 30.80 -11.65
N VAL A 38 18.56 31.44 -12.63
CA VAL A 38 17.14 31.30 -12.95
C VAL A 38 16.95 30.44 -14.19
N THR A 39 16.01 29.50 -14.13
CA THR A 39 15.66 28.61 -15.24
C THR A 39 14.17 28.74 -15.56
N GLU A 40 13.84 28.94 -16.82
CA GLU A 40 12.46 28.94 -17.31
C GLU A 40 11.98 27.52 -17.56
N LEU A 41 10.83 27.18 -16.96
CA LEU A 41 10.21 25.88 -17.07
C LEU A 41 8.80 26.02 -17.64
N ASP A 42 8.48 25.15 -18.62
CA ASP A 42 7.13 25.01 -19.18
C ASP A 42 6.62 23.58 -18.92
N ALA A 43 5.60 23.44 -18.09
CA ALA A 43 5.07 22.16 -17.68
C ALA A 43 3.56 22.05 -17.98
N VAL A 44 3.21 21.08 -18.80
CA VAL A 44 1.81 20.70 -19.08
C VAL A 44 1.45 19.50 -18.23
N TYR A 45 0.41 19.63 -17.42
CA TYR A 45 -0.12 18.57 -16.56
C TYR A 45 -1.26 17.85 -17.25
N TYR A 46 -1.26 16.52 -17.12
CA TYR A 46 -2.23 15.62 -17.70
C TYR A 46 -3.04 14.91 -16.62
N ASP A 47 -4.35 14.79 -16.83
CA ASP A 47 -5.28 14.08 -15.95
C ASP A 47 -6.49 13.60 -16.76
N THR A 48 -7.36 12.84 -16.13
CA THR A 48 -8.69 12.55 -16.67
C THR A 48 -9.60 13.79 -16.57
N ALA A 49 -10.67 13.84 -17.38
CA ALA A 49 -11.61 14.97 -17.38
C ALA A 49 -12.21 15.27 -16.00
N ASP A 50 -12.34 14.25 -15.13
CA ASP A 50 -12.84 14.34 -13.75
C ASP A 50 -11.71 14.42 -12.69
N LEU A 51 -10.47 14.68 -13.11
CA LEU A 51 -9.29 14.94 -12.25
C LEU A 51 -8.96 13.82 -11.26
N ARG A 52 -9.01 12.56 -11.70
CA ARG A 52 -8.78 11.39 -10.83
C ARG A 52 -7.36 11.31 -10.27
N LEU A 53 -6.35 11.75 -11.04
CA LEU A 53 -4.96 11.75 -10.56
C LEU A 53 -4.77 12.85 -9.50
N ALA A 54 -5.22 14.06 -9.75
CA ALA A 54 -5.15 15.17 -8.81
C ALA A 54 -5.90 14.85 -7.51
N ALA A 55 -7.09 14.24 -7.59
CA ALA A 55 -7.86 13.78 -6.43
C ALA A 55 -7.08 12.76 -5.57
N ALA A 56 -6.22 11.95 -6.20
CA ALA A 56 -5.35 10.97 -5.54
C ALA A 56 -4.00 11.58 -5.08
N GLY A 57 -3.74 12.86 -5.35
CA GLY A 57 -2.44 13.51 -5.08
C GLY A 57 -1.33 13.08 -6.02
N ILE A 58 -1.67 12.48 -7.16
CA ILE A 58 -0.75 12.06 -8.23
C ILE A 58 -0.64 13.21 -9.23
N THR A 59 0.56 13.47 -9.73
CA THR A 59 0.77 14.43 -10.83
C THR A 59 1.51 13.77 -11.97
N LEU A 60 0.97 13.93 -13.17
CA LEU A 60 1.61 13.53 -14.43
C LEU A 60 1.82 14.79 -15.27
N ARG A 61 3.06 15.07 -15.64
CA ARG A 61 3.38 16.25 -16.43
C ARG A 61 4.41 15.96 -17.52
N ARG A 62 4.32 16.71 -18.62
CA ARG A 62 5.37 16.88 -19.60
C ARG A 62 6.03 18.22 -19.33
N ARG A 63 7.34 18.24 -19.11
CA ARG A 63 8.09 19.47 -18.82
C ARG A 63 9.18 19.69 -19.86
N THR A 64 9.32 20.92 -20.32
CA THR A 64 10.41 21.44 -21.12
C THR A 64 11.12 22.55 -20.37
N GLY A 65 12.35 22.85 -20.75
CA GLY A 65 13.24 23.74 -19.99
C GLY A 65 13.94 23.03 -18.83
N GLY A 66 15.11 23.55 -18.43
CA GLY A 66 15.94 22.94 -17.41
C GLY A 66 16.66 21.65 -17.86
N GLU A 67 17.43 21.08 -16.93
CA GLU A 67 18.26 19.89 -17.20
C GLU A 67 17.46 18.58 -17.22
N ASP A 68 16.25 18.58 -16.65
CA ASP A 68 15.39 17.41 -16.50
C ASP A 68 14.12 17.47 -17.37
N ALA A 69 14.25 17.96 -18.60
CA ALA A 69 13.18 17.95 -19.58
C ALA A 69 12.69 16.50 -19.86
N GLY A 70 11.36 16.29 -19.75
CA GLY A 70 10.80 14.94 -19.89
C GLY A 70 9.38 14.82 -19.35
N TRP A 71 8.93 13.58 -19.26
CA TRP A 71 7.70 13.20 -18.57
C TRP A 71 8.00 12.84 -17.11
N HIS A 72 7.19 13.34 -16.19
CA HIS A 72 7.33 13.15 -14.77
C HIS A 72 6.00 12.68 -14.16
N LEU A 73 6.02 11.51 -13.56
CA LEU A 73 4.91 10.98 -12.77
C LEU A 73 5.32 10.95 -11.30
N LYS A 74 4.68 11.76 -10.46
CA LYS A 74 4.92 11.77 -9.01
C LYS A 74 3.82 11.02 -8.28
N LEU A 75 4.21 9.97 -7.58
CA LEU A 75 3.33 9.08 -6.79
C LEU A 75 3.52 9.39 -5.30
N PRO A 76 2.45 9.69 -4.53
CA PRO A 76 2.56 9.97 -3.10
C PRO A 76 2.94 8.70 -2.32
N VAL A 77 3.91 8.80 -1.43
CA VAL A 77 4.37 7.72 -0.54
C VAL A 77 4.02 8.03 0.92
N ALA A 78 4.33 9.23 1.38
CA ALA A 78 4.05 9.74 2.72
C ALA A 78 3.88 11.27 2.66
N PRO A 79 3.50 11.95 3.74
CA PRO A 79 3.62 13.40 3.80
C PRO A 79 5.04 13.84 3.39
N ASP A 80 5.15 14.83 2.53
CA ASP A 80 6.40 15.38 2.01
C ASP A 80 7.30 14.41 1.23
N VAL A 81 6.86 13.14 0.99
CA VAL A 81 7.63 12.09 0.29
C VAL A 81 6.88 11.61 -0.94
N ARG A 82 7.56 11.64 -2.08
CA ARG A 82 7.03 11.15 -3.36
C ARG A 82 8.05 10.29 -4.09
N ASP A 83 7.56 9.32 -4.83
CA ASP A 83 8.37 8.63 -5.84
C ASP A 83 8.10 9.30 -7.19
N GLU A 84 9.13 9.87 -7.80
CA GLU A 84 9.08 10.40 -9.16
C GLU A 84 9.57 9.33 -10.14
N VAL A 85 8.75 9.05 -11.14
CA VAL A 85 9.06 8.14 -12.24
C VAL A 85 9.19 8.99 -13.52
N ARG A 86 10.33 8.89 -14.19
CA ARG A 86 10.68 9.73 -15.35
C ARG A 86 10.65 8.94 -16.64
N ALA A 87 10.31 9.63 -17.73
CA ALA A 87 10.43 9.13 -19.08
C ALA A 87 10.88 10.26 -20.03
N PRO A 88 11.56 9.93 -21.14
CA PRO A 88 11.99 10.92 -22.13
C PRO A 88 10.82 11.72 -22.72
N LEU A 89 11.12 12.90 -23.25
CA LEU A 89 10.16 13.69 -24.04
C LEU A 89 9.60 12.86 -25.21
N GLY A 90 8.31 13.05 -25.46
CA GLY A 90 7.55 12.46 -26.56
C GLY A 90 6.24 13.21 -26.73
N ASP A 91 5.51 12.94 -27.82
CA ASP A 91 4.30 13.69 -28.18
C ASP A 91 3.08 13.29 -27.35
N GLY A 92 3.02 12.07 -26.85
CA GLY A 92 1.93 11.55 -26.02
C GLY A 92 2.41 11.05 -24.66
N VAL A 93 1.48 10.76 -23.76
CA VAL A 93 1.77 10.14 -22.48
C VAL A 93 2.45 8.78 -22.71
N PRO A 94 3.68 8.57 -22.21
CA PRO A 94 4.37 7.29 -22.38
C PRO A 94 3.58 6.13 -21.77
N GLU A 95 3.42 5.06 -22.53
CA GLU A 95 2.67 3.87 -22.11
C GLU A 95 3.12 3.34 -20.72
N PRO A 96 4.42 3.25 -20.39
CA PRO A 96 4.86 2.82 -19.06
C PRO A 96 4.34 3.70 -17.93
N LEU A 97 4.19 5.02 -18.14
CA LEU A 97 3.62 5.92 -17.13
C LEU A 97 2.10 5.82 -17.07
N ALA A 98 1.44 5.70 -18.22
CA ALA A 98 -0.01 5.48 -18.30
C ALA A 98 -0.42 4.17 -17.60
N ALA A 99 0.35 3.10 -17.77
CA ALA A 99 0.16 1.83 -17.09
C ALA A 99 0.19 1.96 -15.57
N LEU A 100 1.12 2.77 -15.00
CA LEU A 100 1.23 2.98 -13.56
C LEU A 100 0.01 3.67 -12.94
N VAL A 101 -0.75 4.42 -13.71
CA VAL A 101 -1.94 5.13 -13.25
C VAL A 101 -3.25 4.50 -13.74
N ARG A 102 -3.20 3.40 -14.52
CA ARG A 102 -4.36 2.72 -15.11
C ARG A 102 -5.44 2.37 -14.08
N ALA A 103 -5.04 1.91 -12.90
CA ALA A 103 -5.97 1.63 -11.80
C ALA A 103 -6.67 2.90 -11.27
N ARG A 104 -6.15 4.08 -11.49
CA ARG A 104 -6.77 5.36 -11.13
C ARG A 104 -7.62 5.92 -12.27
N THR A 105 -7.10 5.90 -13.48
CA THR A 105 -7.79 6.43 -14.67
C THR A 105 -8.95 5.54 -15.13
N ARG A 106 -8.93 4.23 -14.82
CA ARG A 106 -9.92 3.24 -15.30
C ARG A 106 -9.97 3.16 -16.83
N GLY A 107 -8.86 3.43 -17.50
CA GLY A 107 -8.82 3.50 -18.95
C GLY A 107 -9.39 4.79 -19.55
N ALA A 108 -9.80 5.78 -18.73
CA ALA A 108 -10.17 7.09 -19.23
C ALA A 108 -8.95 7.79 -19.84
N GLU A 109 -9.19 8.59 -20.87
CA GLU A 109 -8.17 9.35 -21.57
C GLU A 109 -7.46 10.33 -20.62
N LEU A 110 -6.13 10.42 -20.80
CA LEU A 110 -5.28 11.41 -20.13
C LEU A 110 -5.08 12.60 -21.07
N ALA A 111 -5.73 13.71 -20.77
CA ALA A 111 -5.69 14.94 -21.54
C ALA A 111 -4.93 16.06 -20.80
N PRO A 112 -4.38 17.06 -21.51
CA PRO A 112 -3.80 18.23 -20.88
C PRO A 112 -4.86 19.04 -20.14
N VAL A 113 -4.61 19.35 -18.84
CA VAL A 113 -5.58 20.06 -17.98
C VAL A 113 -5.08 21.42 -17.51
N VAL A 114 -3.77 21.55 -17.25
CA VAL A 114 -3.15 22.80 -16.76
C VAL A 114 -1.76 22.95 -17.38
N ARG A 115 -1.42 24.17 -17.80
CA ARG A 115 -0.06 24.58 -18.16
C ARG A 115 0.49 25.51 -17.10
N LEU A 116 1.69 25.23 -16.63
CA LEU A 116 2.45 26.08 -15.72
C LEU A 116 3.70 26.57 -16.39
N LEU A 117 3.86 27.89 -16.42
CA LEU A 117 5.12 28.57 -16.77
C LEU A 117 5.75 29.04 -15.46
N SER A 118 6.99 28.66 -15.21
CA SER A 118 7.67 28.97 -13.94
C SER A 118 9.07 29.52 -14.21
N ALA A 119 9.37 30.72 -13.66
CA ALA A 119 10.74 31.18 -13.50
C ALA A 119 11.25 30.66 -12.15
N ARG A 120 12.23 29.73 -12.19
CA ARG A 120 12.78 29.03 -11.02
C ARG A 120 14.17 29.54 -10.68
N ASP A 121 14.31 30.30 -9.56
CA ASP A 121 15.61 30.67 -8.96
C ASP A 121 16.08 29.49 -8.08
N VAL A 122 17.22 28.90 -8.39
CA VAL A 122 17.75 27.71 -7.71
C VAL A 122 18.96 28.05 -6.85
N ARG A 123 18.99 27.55 -5.63
CA ARG A 123 20.09 27.66 -4.69
C ARG A 123 20.43 26.33 -4.07
N HIS A 124 21.69 25.94 -4.15
CA HIS A 124 22.22 24.76 -3.49
C HIS A 124 22.67 25.10 -2.06
N LEU A 125 22.18 24.32 -1.10
CA LEU A 125 22.58 24.39 0.29
C LEU A 125 23.70 23.37 0.50
N LEU A 126 24.93 23.85 0.70
CA LEU A 126 26.15 23.02 0.74
C LEU A 126 26.69 22.97 2.16
N ASP A 127 27.32 21.84 2.53
CA ASP A 127 28.11 21.71 3.75
C ASP A 127 29.51 22.33 3.60
N ALA A 128 30.36 22.21 4.64
CA ALA A 128 31.72 22.74 4.64
C ALA A 128 32.67 22.01 3.65
N GLN A 129 32.28 20.85 3.17
CA GLN A 129 33.02 20.04 2.18
C GLN A 129 32.49 20.27 0.76
N GLY A 130 31.46 21.11 0.57
CA GLY A 130 30.83 21.38 -0.72
C GLY A 130 29.80 20.31 -1.13
N THR A 131 29.42 19.40 -0.22
CA THR A 131 28.39 18.38 -0.49
C THR A 131 27.01 19.01 -0.46
N LEU A 132 26.16 18.64 -1.43
CA LEU A 132 24.78 19.10 -1.48
C LEU A 132 23.97 18.48 -0.33
N LEU A 133 23.39 19.33 0.52
CA LEU A 133 22.48 18.94 1.60
C LEU A 133 21.02 19.04 1.17
N ALA A 134 20.66 20.12 0.47
CA ALA A 134 19.33 20.34 -0.07
C ALA A 134 19.38 21.36 -1.21
N GLU A 135 18.38 21.31 -2.10
CA GLU A 135 18.10 22.36 -3.07
C GLU A 135 16.96 23.23 -2.55
N LEU A 136 17.15 24.56 -2.60
CA LEU A 136 16.10 25.53 -2.34
C LEU A 136 15.77 26.20 -3.66
N SER A 137 14.51 26.14 -4.07
CA SER A 137 14.03 26.84 -5.25
C SER A 137 12.95 27.85 -4.90
N THR A 138 12.99 29.00 -5.57
CA THR A 138 11.92 30.01 -5.54
C THR A 138 11.29 30.05 -6.91
N ASP A 139 10.02 29.66 -6.99
CA ASP A 139 9.28 29.58 -8.25
C ASP A 139 8.26 30.73 -8.34
N THR A 140 8.38 31.58 -9.36
CA THR A 140 7.28 32.46 -9.80
C THR A 140 6.50 31.72 -10.88
N VAL A 141 5.27 31.36 -10.55
CA VAL A 141 4.45 30.45 -11.35
C VAL A 141 3.27 31.18 -11.97
N ARG A 142 3.05 30.99 -13.26
CA ARG A 142 1.86 31.38 -14.00
C ARG A 142 1.12 30.13 -14.47
N ALA A 143 -0.14 30.00 -14.08
CA ALA A 143 -1.00 28.87 -14.40
C ALA A 143 -2.08 29.26 -15.40
N GLN A 144 -2.38 28.34 -16.33
CA GLN A 144 -3.47 28.43 -17.29
C GLN A 144 -4.20 27.10 -17.39
N LEU A 145 -5.54 27.12 -17.31
CA LEU A 145 -6.36 25.93 -17.62
C LEU A 145 -6.32 25.65 -19.12
N LEU A 146 -6.32 24.36 -19.49
CA LEU A 146 -6.28 23.88 -20.89
C LEU A 146 -7.56 23.11 -21.29
N ASP A 147 -8.54 23.02 -20.43
CA ASP A 147 -9.79 22.29 -20.65
C ASP A 147 -10.91 23.11 -21.29
N GLY A 148 -10.57 24.28 -21.85
CA GLY A 148 -11.50 25.18 -22.47
C GLY A 148 -12.21 26.13 -21.51
N THR A 149 -12.05 25.98 -20.18
CA THR A 149 -12.55 26.94 -19.19
C THR A 149 -11.56 28.08 -18.99
N PRO A 150 -12.02 29.34 -18.93
CA PRO A 150 -11.13 30.45 -18.64
C PRO A 150 -10.66 30.39 -17.19
N GLY A 151 -9.34 30.32 -16.97
CA GLY A 151 -8.77 30.34 -15.64
C GLY A 151 -7.27 30.59 -15.69
N ARG A 152 -6.82 31.63 -14.95
CA ARG A 152 -5.41 31.97 -14.79
C ARG A 152 -5.14 32.27 -13.33
N ALA A 153 -3.95 31.89 -12.88
CA ALA A 153 -3.47 32.23 -11.54
C ALA A 153 -1.96 32.52 -11.59
N GLU A 154 -1.50 33.37 -10.69
CA GLU A 154 -0.07 33.68 -10.54
C GLU A 154 0.29 33.70 -9.05
N TRP A 155 1.43 33.09 -8.72
CA TRP A 155 1.92 33.06 -7.33
C TRP A 155 3.43 32.86 -7.27
N THR A 156 4.00 33.12 -6.11
CA THR A 156 5.37 32.71 -5.77
C THR A 156 5.33 31.67 -4.67
N GLU A 157 6.16 30.65 -4.77
CA GLU A 157 6.36 29.62 -3.74
C GLU A 157 7.83 29.26 -3.59
N VAL A 158 8.19 28.76 -2.41
CA VAL A 158 9.52 28.24 -2.11
C VAL A 158 9.42 26.74 -1.87
N GLU A 159 10.28 25.97 -2.52
CA GLU A 159 10.43 24.54 -2.28
C GLU A 159 11.83 24.25 -1.71
N VAL A 160 11.92 23.29 -0.80
CA VAL A 160 13.18 22.79 -0.28
C VAL A 160 13.18 21.28 -0.45
N GLU A 161 13.99 20.79 -1.39
CA GLU A 161 14.15 19.37 -1.70
C GLU A 161 15.44 18.86 -1.07
N LEU A 162 15.34 17.79 -0.31
CA LEU A 162 16.48 17.14 0.35
C LEU A 162 17.34 16.41 -0.70
N ALA A 163 18.65 16.50 -0.57
CA ALA A 163 19.56 15.70 -1.39
C ALA A 163 19.37 14.19 -1.13
N ASP A 164 19.72 13.35 -2.09
CA ASP A 164 19.58 11.89 -1.96
C ASP A 164 20.35 11.36 -0.73
N GLY A 165 19.64 10.63 0.13
CA GLY A 165 20.21 10.11 1.37
C GLY A 165 20.46 11.17 2.46
N GLY A 166 19.99 12.40 2.25
CA GLY A 166 20.17 13.51 3.20
C GLY A 166 19.40 13.34 4.51
N ASP A 167 19.82 14.10 5.55
CA ASP A 167 19.19 14.09 6.86
C ASP A 167 17.97 15.03 6.91
N LEU A 168 16.81 14.52 7.37
CA LEU A 168 15.60 15.31 7.59
C LEU A 168 15.81 16.52 8.52
N ALA A 169 16.80 16.48 9.41
CA ALA A 169 17.16 17.59 10.28
C ALA A 169 17.52 18.86 9.50
N VAL A 170 18.01 18.73 8.26
CA VAL A 170 18.26 19.87 7.36
C VAL A 170 16.95 20.59 7.02
N LEU A 171 15.91 19.82 6.62
CA LEU A 171 14.59 20.38 6.31
C LEU A 171 13.96 21.06 7.53
N ASP A 172 14.09 20.43 8.73
CA ASP A 172 13.55 20.99 9.98
C ASP A 172 14.23 22.32 10.35
N ALA A 173 15.54 22.40 10.18
CA ALA A 173 16.30 23.61 10.47
C ALA A 173 16.03 24.74 9.47
N VAL A 174 15.91 24.41 8.18
CA VAL A 174 15.56 25.35 7.13
C VAL A 174 14.12 25.85 7.35
N GLU A 175 13.15 24.97 7.60
CA GLU A 175 11.76 25.35 7.91
C GLU A 175 11.69 26.36 9.06
N LYS A 176 12.43 26.11 10.15
CA LYS A 176 12.47 27.02 11.31
C LYS A 176 12.93 28.44 10.90
N ARG A 177 13.92 28.54 10.00
CA ARG A 177 14.41 29.83 9.49
C ARG A 177 13.40 30.50 8.56
N LEU A 178 12.80 29.74 7.64
CA LEU A 178 11.78 30.22 6.71
C LEU A 178 10.55 30.75 7.45
N ARG A 179 10.04 30.00 8.43
CA ARG A 179 8.92 30.44 9.27
C ARG A 179 9.22 31.72 10.05
N LYS A 180 10.45 31.84 10.59
CA LYS A 180 10.86 33.07 11.28
C LYS A 180 10.92 34.26 10.33
N ALA A 181 11.19 34.03 9.04
CA ALA A 181 11.16 35.08 8.00
C ALA A 181 9.75 35.35 7.45
N GLY A 182 8.70 34.71 7.96
CA GLY A 182 7.31 34.94 7.57
C GLY A 182 6.74 34.00 6.53
N LEU A 183 7.52 33.04 6.01
CA LEU A 183 6.99 32.01 5.10
C LEU A 183 6.11 31.04 5.88
N ARG A 184 5.06 30.54 5.22
CA ARG A 184 4.13 29.56 5.80
C ARG A 184 4.21 28.25 5.01
N PRO A 185 4.10 27.08 5.66
CA PRO A 185 3.94 25.84 4.92
C PRO A 185 2.77 25.96 3.94
N ALA A 186 2.97 25.47 2.72
CA ALA A 186 1.97 25.54 1.67
C ALA A 186 0.71 24.76 2.04
N ALA A 187 -0.46 25.35 1.81
CA ALA A 187 -1.75 24.70 1.99
C ALA A 187 -1.99 23.61 0.92
N SER A 188 -1.42 23.81 -0.27
CA SER A 188 -1.55 22.91 -1.43
C SER A 188 -0.40 21.90 -1.49
N ALA A 189 -0.74 20.63 -1.69
CA ALA A 189 0.25 19.55 -1.75
C ALA A 189 1.10 19.55 -3.04
N SER A 190 0.69 20.26 -4.10
CA SER A 190 1.43 20.38 -5.37
C SER A 190 1.06 21.66 -6.10
N LYS A 191 1.92 22.10 -7.03
CA LYS A 191 1.64 23.22 -7.94
C LYS A 191 0.33 23.01 -8.72
N LEU A 192 0.07 21.78 -9.20
CA LEU A 192 -1.20 21.45 -9.85
C LEU A 192 -2.40 21.67 -8.92
N ALA A 193 -2.33 21.18 -7.67
CA ALA A 193 -3.43 21.35 -6.72
C ALA A 193 -3.69 22.82 -6.41
N ARG A 194 -2.65 23.67 -6.33
CA ARG A 194 -2.76 25.10 -6.18
C ARG A 194 -3.39 25.77 -7.40
N ALA A 195 -2.87 25.45 -8.60
CA ALA A 195 -3.42 25.98 -9.84
C ALA A 195 -4.92 25.70 -9.98
N LEU A 196 -5.34 24.45 -9.71
CA LEU A 196 -6.76 24.07 -9.74
C LEU A 196 -7.59 24.83 -8.71
N ALA A 197 -7.09 25.02 -7.48
CA ALA A 197 -7.79 25.76 -6.44
C ALA A 197 -7.91 27.26 -6.79
N ASP A 198 -6.82 27.90 -7.21
CA ASP A 198 -6.76 29.34 -7.48
C ASP A 198 -7.52 29.71 -8.78
N THR A 199 -7.70 28.77 -9.71
CA THR A 199 -8.50 28.96 -10.94
C THR A 199 -9.97 28.57 -10.76
N GLY A 200 -10.39 28.19 -9.55
CA GLY A 200 -11.77 27.82 -9.25
C GLY A 200 -12.20 26.44 -9.76
N ARG A 201 -11.30 25.70 -10.41
CA ARG A 201 -11.55 24.30 -10.79
C ARG A 201 -11.22 23.38 -9.62
N GLN A 202 -12.25 22.88 -8.96
CA GLN A 202 -12.05 21.98 -7.84
C GLN A 202 -11.82 20.55 -8.32
N ALA A 203 -10.69 19.93 -7.91
CA ALA A 203 -10.62 18.48 -7.86
C ALA A 203 -11.76 17.96 -6.95
N PRO A 204 -12.28 16.75 -7.18
CA PRO A 204 -13.35 16.19 -6.35
C PRO A 204 -13.02 16.36 -4.86
N PRO A 205 -13.95 16.88 -4.04
CA PRO A 205 -13.65 17.26 -2.67
C PRO A 205 -13.11 16.09 -1.88
N LYS A 206 -12.00 16.29 -1.15
CA LYS A 206 -11.58 15.33 -0.14
C LYS A 206 -12.75 15.10 0.79
N ARG A 207 -13.28 13.87 0.80
CA ARG A 207 -14.51 13.51 1.52
C ARG A 207 -14.40 13.93 2.97
N LYS A 208 -15.45 14.60 3.51
CA LYS A 208 -15.54 15.16 4.86
C LYS A 208 -15.11 14.15 5.93
N LYS A 209 -14.56 14.68 7.04
CA LYS A 209 -14.32 13.91 8.25
C LYS A 209 -15.53 13.04 8.57
N THR A 210 -15.28 11.77 8.87
CA THR A 210 -16.30 10.81 9.29
C THR A 210 -16.99 11.29 10.55
N GLY A 211 -18.34 11.21 10.58
CA GLY A 211 -19.11 11.30 11.80
C GLY A 211 -18.84 10.11 12.75
N ASP A 212 -19.63 9.95 13.78
CA ASP A 212 -19.49 8.87 14.78
C ASP A 212 -20.56 7.75 14.59
N THR A 213 -21.12 7.64 13.39
CA THR A 213 -22.07 6.57 13.08
C THR A 213 -21.35 5.28 12.67
N ALA A 214 -22.06 4.16 12.78
CA ALA A 214 -21.53 2.88 12.33
C ALA A 214 -21.19 2.87 10.83
N GLY A 215 -21.97 3.56 10.01
CA GLY A 215 -21.72 3.74 8.58
C GLY A 215 -20.43 4.50 8.32
N ASP A 216 -20.21 5.63 9.01
CA ASP A 216 -19.01 6.44 8.85
C ASP A 216 -17.73 5.64 9.11
N HIS A 217 -17.69 4.88 10.20
CA HIS A 217 -16.51 4.07 10.56
C HIS A 217 -16.25 2.94 9.56
N VAL A 218 -17.32 2.22 9.13
CA VAL A 218 -17.17 1.15 8.15
C VAL A 218 -16.72 1.68 6.80
N LEU A 219 -17.32 2.79 6.32
CA LEU A 219 -16.93 3.42 5.06
C LEU A 219 -15.52 3.99 5.11
N SER A 220 -15.11 4.59 6.24
CA SER A 220 -13.74 5.07 6.43
C SER A 220 -12.74 3.93 6.32
N TYR A 221 -13.03 2.77 6.92
CA TYR A 221 -12.19 1.58 6.82
C TYR A 221 -12.12 1.05 5.38
N LEU A 222 -13.25 1.00 4.68
CA LEU A 222 -13.30 0.57 3.27
C LEU A 222 -12.48 1.51 2.39
N ARG A 223 -12.67 2.83 2.52
CA ARG A 223 -11.89 3.84 1.76
C ARG A 223 -10.38 3.66 1.95
N ALA A 224 -9.94 3.56 3.19
CA ALA A 224 -8.51 3.36 3.48
C ALA A 224 -7.93 2.11 2.79
N HIS A 225 -8.75 1.06 2.63
CA HIS A 225 -8.28 -0.18 1.98
C HIS A 225 -8.47 -0.18 0.46
N VAL A 226 -9.39 0.59 -0.09
CA VAL A 226 -9.43 0.88 -1.54
C VAL A 226 -8.22 1.72 -1.93
N ASP A 227 -7.88 2.75 -1.16
CA ASP A 227 -6.67 3.55 -1.41
C ASP A 227 -5.40 2.70 -1.31
N ALA A 228 -5.33 1.80 -0.32
CA ALA A 228 -4.21 0.87 -0.19
C ALA A 228 -4.14 -0.14 -1.37
N LEU A 229 -5.28 -0.60 -1.90
CA LEU A 229 -5.35 -1.47 -3.07
C LEU A 229 -4.80 -0.74 -4.32
N LEU A 230 -5.23 0.49 -4.55
CA LEU A 230 -4.82 1.31 -5.68
C LEU A 230 -3.34 1.73 -5.60
N ALA A 231 -2.85 2.04 -4.39
CA ALA A 231 -1.42 2.30 -4.18
C ALA A 231 -0.56 1.05 -4.41
N ALA A 232 -1.08 -0.13 -4.01
CA ALA A 232 -0.40 -1.39 -4.24
C ALA A 232 -0.36 -1.78 -5.73
N ASP A 233 -1.35 -1.41 -6.55
CA ASP A 233 -1.34 -1.63 -8.00
C ASP A 233 -0.11 -0.97 -8.64
N ALA A 234 0.07 0.33 -8.43
CA ALA A 234 1.24 1.06 -8.94
C ALA A 234 2.57 0.46 -8.42
N ALA A 235 2.60 -0.03 -7.18
CA ALA A 235 3.78 -0.68 -6.61
C ALA A 235 4.06 -2.05 -7.25
N VAL A 236 3.02 -2.86 -7.55
CA VAL A 236 3.13 -4.14 -8.27
C VAL A 236 3.68 -3.92 -9.68
N ARG A 237 3.16 -2.93 -10.39
CA ARG A 237 3.64 -2.59 -11.75
C ARG A 237 5.10 -2.16 -11.75
N ARG A 238 5.58 -1.53 -10.69
CA ARG A 238 6.98 -1.14 -10.48
C ARG A 238 7.85 -2.25 -9.89
N ASP A 239 7.31 -3.43 -9.61
CA ASP A 239 8.01 -4.56 -9.01
C ASP A 239 8.62 -4.26 -7.63
N LEU A 240 7.94 -3.42 -6.85
CA LEU A 240 8.44 -3.07 -5.53
C LEU A 240 8.30 -4.22 -4.53
N PRO A 241 9.23 -4.37 -3.59
CA PRO A 241 9.17 -5.43 -2.58
C PRO A 241 7.83 -5.46 -1.83
N ASP A 242 7.32 -6.65 -1.57
CA ASP A 242 6.06 -6.89 -0.86
C ASP A 242 4.80 -6.27 -1.48
N SER A 243 4.86 -5.72 -2.70
CA SER A 243 3.74 -5.03 -3.34
C SER A 243 2.53 -5.95 -3.54
N VAL A 244 2.72 -7.14 -4.08
CA VAL A 244 1.67 -8.16 -4.26
C VAL A 244 1.09 -8.58 -2.90
N HIS A 245 1.93 -8.75 -1.87
CA HIS A 245 1.46 -9.05 -0.51
C HIS A 245 0.57 -7.94 0.05
N LYS A 246 0.97 -6.67 -0.09
CA LYS A 246 0.17 -5.50 0.35
C LYS A 246 -1.16 -5.45 -0.37
N MET A 247 -1.18 -5.72 -1.68
CA MET A 247 -2.39 -5.77 -2.50
C MET A 247 -3.35 -6.89 -2.03
N ARG A 248 -2.84 -8.10 -1.79
CA ARG A 248 -3.61 -9.22 -1.20
C ARG A 248 -4.17 -8.89 0.17
N VAL A 249 -3.41 -8.20 1.02
CA VAL A 249 -3.88 -7.78 2.35
C VAL A 249 -5.04 -6.79 2.22
N ALA A 250 -4.95 -5.78 1.35
CA ALA A 250 -6.01 -4.81 1.10
C ALA A 250 -7.28 -5.51 0.59
N THR A 251 -7.18 -6.35 -0.45
CA THR A 251 -8.27 -7.16 -1.01
C THR A 251 -8.96 -8.01 0.06
N ARG A 252 -8.20 -8.69 0.91
CA ARG A 252 -8.75 -9.54 1.97
C ARG A 252 -9.43 -8.73 3.08
N ARG A 253 -8.93 -7.55 3.42
CA ARG A 253 -9.53 -6.65 4.41
C ARG A 253 -10.84 -6.07 3.92
N LEU A 254 -10.90 -5.61 2.66
CA LEU A 254 -12.13 -5.16 2.01
C LEU A 254 -13.20 -6.26 2.07
N ARG A 255 -12.88 -7.44 1.54
CA ARG A 255 -13.80 -8.60 1.55
C ARG A 255 -14.27 -8.98 2.97
N SER A 256 -13.38 -8.92 3.96
CA SER A 256 -13.74 -9.22 5.35
C SER A 256 -14.69 -8.17 5.91
N ALA A 257 -14.48 -6.89 5.64
CA ALA A 257 -15.35 -5.80 6.10
C ALA A 257 -16.76 -5.92 5.50
N LEU A 258 -16.89 -6.15 4.20
CA LEU A 258 -18.19 -6.35 3.53
C LEU A 258 -18.97 -7.52 4.16
N ARG A 259 -18.27 -8.61 4.54
CA ARG A 259 -18.90 -9.78 5.19
C ARG A 259 -19.24 -9.60 6.66
N SER A 260 -18.41 -8.86 7.40
CA SER A 260 -18.61 -8.69 8.84
C SER A 260 -19.68 -7.65 9.15
N TYR A 261 -19.76 -6.59 8.34
CA TYR A 261 -20.65 -5.45 8.59
C TYR A 261 -21.96 -5.45 7.78
N ARG A 262 -22.47 -6.62 7.41
CA ARG A 262 -23.71 -6.83 6.64
C ARG A 262 -24.99 -6.30 7.30
N LYS A 263 -24.97 -5.85 8.56
CA LYS A 263 -26.07 -5.10 9.18
C LYS A 263 -25.97 -3.60 8.92
N VAL A 264 -24.80 -3.12 8.53
CA VAL A 264 -24.51 -1.73 8.20
C VAL A 264 -24.67 -1.52 6.68
N LEU A 265 -24.17 -2.48 5.89
CA LEU A 265 -24.22 -2.47 4.42
C LEU A 265 -25.21 -3.52 3.90
N ASP A 266 -25.87 -3.21 2.79
CA ASP A 266 -26.75 -4.16 2.15
C ASP A 266 -25.98 -5.24 1.39
N ARG A 267 -26.37 -6.49 1.64
CA ARG A 267 -25.72 -7.66 1.05
C ARG A 267 -26.00 -7.81 -0.44
N ALA A 268 -27.19 -7.43 -0.90
CA ALA A 268 -27.53 -7.54 -2.32
C ALA A 268 -26.52 -6.77 -3.18
N ALA A 269 -26.09 -5.59 -2.72
CA ALA A 269 -25.08 -4.78 -3.42
C ALA A 269 -23.64 -5.22 -3.13
N THR A 270 -23.33 -5.71 -1.91
CA THR A 270 -21.94 -5.96 -1.50
C THR A 270 -21.45 -7.39 -1.71
N ASP A 271 -22.34 -8.39 -1.78
CA ASP A 271 -21.94 -9.79 -2.00
C ASP A 271 -21.28 -9.99 -3.39
N PRO A 272 -21.75 -9.39 -4.52
CA PRO A 272 -21.04 -9.46 -5.80
C PRO A 272 -19.63 -8.89 -5.73
N VAL A 273 -19.45 -7.72 -5.13
CA VAL A 273 -18.14 -7.10 -4.94
C VAL A 273 -17.21 -7.98 -4.08
N ALA A 274 -17.75 -8.63 -3.04
CA ALA A 274 -16.99 -9.54 -2.20
C ALA A 274 -16.55 -10.81 -2.95
N GLU A 275 -17.30 -11.30 -3.94
CA GLU A 275 -16.87 -12.44 -4.78
C GLU A 275 -15.80 -12.00 -5.81
N GLU A 276 -15.89 -10.80 -6.40
CA GLU A 276 -14.83 -10.27 -7.24
C GLU A 276 -13.52 -10.02 -6.44
N LEU A 277 -13.60 -9.53 -5.22
CA LEU A 277 -12.45 -9.44 -4.31
C LEU A 277 -11.89 -10.83 -3.94
N LYS A 278 -12.71 -11.87 -3.93
CA LYS A 278 -12.23 -13.25 -3.72
C LYS A 278 -11.50 -13.77 -4.94
N TRP A 279 -12.02 -13.51 -6.15
CA TRP A 279 -11.34 -13.82 -7.39
C TRP A 279 -9.97 -13.15 -7.44
N LEU A 280 -9.91 -11.81 -7.30
CA LEU A 280 -8.63 -11.08 -7.30
C LEU A 280 -7.65 -11.63 -6.26
N GLY A 281 -8.11 -11.91 -5.03
CA GLY A 281 -7.29 -12.50 -3.99
C GLY A 281 -6.77 -13.91 -4.29
N GLY A 282 -7.48 -14.67 -5.13
CA GLY A 282 -7.06 -15.96 -5.67
C GLY A 282 -5.96 -15.81 -6.71
N GLU A 283 -6.17 -14.96 -7.72
CA GLU A 283 -5.20 -14.68 -8.78
C GLU A 283 -3.85 -14.19 -8.22
N LEU A 284 -3.90 -13.22 -7.31
CA LEU A 284 -2.70 -12.71 -6.62
C LEU A 284 -2.08 -13.73 -5.64
N GLY A 285 -2.75 -14.86 -5.38
CA GLY A 285 -2.37 -15.85 -4.36
C GLY A 285 -1.22 -16.72 -4.75
N VAL A 286 -1.23 -17.18 -5.98
CA VAL A 286 -0.39 -18.29 -6.48
C VAL A 286 1.11 -18.01 -6.29
N ASP A 287 1.52 -16.81 -6.66
CA ASP A 287 2.94 -16.45 -6.71
C ASP A 287 3.54 -16.20 -5.33
N ARG A 288 2.78 -15.52 -4.44
CA ARG A 288 3.27 -15.23 -3.08
C ARG A 288 3.32 -16.48 -2.20
N ASP A 289 2.40 -17.40 -2.37
CA ASP A 289 2.39 -18.65 -1.61
C ASP A 289 3.62 -19.49 -1.97
N GLN A 290 4.04 -19.48 -3.24
CA GLN A 290 5.28 -20.09 -3.73
C GLN A 290 6.54 -19.42 -3.14
N GLU A 291 6.58 -18.10 -3.10
CA GLU A 291 7.71 -17.33 -2.57
C GLU A 291 7.94 -17.62 -1.08
N VAL A 292 6.88 -17.49 -0.26
CA VAL A 292 6.94 -17.77 1.19
C VAL A 292 7.39 -19.20 1.45
N LEU A 293 6.89 -20.15 0.67
CA LEU A 293 7.27 -21.53 0.81
C LEU A 293 8.74 -21.78 0.42
N THR A 294 9.21 -21.14 -0.65
CA THR A 294 10.63 -21.20 -1.05
C THR A 294 11.54 -20.65 0.05
N GLU A 295 11.23 -19.48 0.60
CA GLU A 295 11.98 -18.88 1.71
C GLU A 295 12.03 -19.82 2.92
N ARG A 296 10.89 -20.39 3.30
CA ARG A 296 10.79 -21.33 4.42
C ARG A 296 11.67 -22.57 4.19
N LEU A 297 11.55 -23.23 3.04
CA LEU A 297 12.29 -24.43 2.74
C LEU A 297 13.79 -24.15 2.64
N THR A 298 14.18 -23.02 2.05
CA THR A 298 15.60 -22.59 2.01
C THR A 298 16.15 -22.43 3.42
N ALA A 299 15.46 -21.68 4.29
CA ALA A 299 15.89 -21.49 5.68
C ALA A 299 16.01 -22.82 6.45
N ARG A 300 15.09 -23.76 6.21
CA ARG A 300 15.16 -25.12 6.81
C ARG A 300 16.38 -25.91 6.34
N ILE A 301 16.67 -25.89 5.04
CA ILE A 301 17.86 -26.56 4.47
C ILE A 301 19.14 -25.92 5.03
N ASP A 302 19.19 -24.59 5.13
CA ASP A 302 20.37 -23.87 5.63
C ASP A 302 20.63 -24.13 7.12
N ALA A 303 19.59 -24.43 7.89
CA ALA A 303 19.71 -24.79 9.30
C ALA A 303 20.15 -26.24 9.54
N LEU A 304 20.21 -27.11 8.51
CA LEU A 304 20.68 -28.47 8.66
C LEU A 304 22.20 -28.54 8.72
N PRO A 305 22.78 -29.42 9.55
CA PRO A 305 24.19 -29.80 9.43
C PRO A 305 24.49 -30.28 8.01
N GLY A 306 25.65 -29.90 7.45
CA GLY A 306 26.02 -30.28 6.07
C GLY A 306 26.00 -31.78 5.81
N THR A 307 26.29 -32.58 6.82
CA THR A 307 26.26 -34.07 6.78
C THR A 307 24.85 -34.63 6.57
N LEU A 308 23.79 -33.88 6.82
CA LEU A 308 22.41 -34.26 6.64
C LEU A 308 21.80 -33.73 5.33
N VAL A 309 22.56 -32.94 4.57
CA VAL A 309 22.14 -32.41 3.26
C VAL A 309 22.69 -33.33 2.18
N LEU A 310 21.97 -34.41 1.90
CA LEU A 310 22.38 -35.42 0.92
C LEU A 310 21.70 -35.21 -0.43
N GLY A 311 22.49 -35.28 -1.50
CA GLY A 311 22.05 -35.07 -2.88
C GLY A 311 21.93 -33.57 -3.26
N PRO A 312 21.46 -33.25 -4.47
CA PRO A 312 21.41 -31.88 -5.02
C PRO A 312 20.20 -31.09 -4.52
N VAL A 313 19.91 -31.14 -3.20
CA VAL A 313 18.69 -30.59 -2.57
C VAL A 313 18.50 -29.10 -2.89
N ARG A 314 19.56 -28.28 -2.75
CA ARG A 314 19.50 -26.83 -3.03
C ARG A 314 19.25 -26.56 -4.51
N GLY A 315 19.87 -27.32 -5.41
CA GLY A 315 19.68 -27.23 -6.84
C GLY A 315 18.25 -27.56 -7.23
N ARG A 316 17.71 -28.65 -6.72
CA ARG A 316 16.34 -29.09 -6.97
C ARG A 316 15.30 -28.11 -6.43
N LEU A 317 15.49 -27.58 -5.22
CA LEU A 317 14.61 -26.52 -4.68
C LEU A 317 14.66 -25.28 -5.56
N ARG A 318 15.83 -24.89 -6.04
CA ARG A 318 15.99 -23.73 -6.94
C ARG A 318 15.24 -23.95 -8.27
N VAL A 319 15.38 -25.12 -8.89
CA VAL A 319 14.67 -25.45 -10.13
C VAL A 319 13.15 -25.40 -9.91
N TRP A 320 12.66 -26.00 -8.82
CA TRP A 320 11.24 -25.96 -8.47
C TRP A 320 10.74 -24.52 -8.23
N ALA A 321 11.49 -23.71 -7.50
CA ALA A 321 11.15 -22.32 -7.22
C ALA A 321 11.16 -21.44 -8.51
N THR A 322 12.14 -21.66 -9.39
CA THR A 322 12.23 -20.94 -10.66
C THR A 322 11.08 -21.30 -11.58
N ALA A 323 10.74 -22.59 -11.69
CA ALA A 323 9.59 -23.04 -12.49
C ALA A 323 8.26 -22.42 -12.00
N GLY A 324 8.06 -22.30 -10.68
CA GLY A 324 6.88 -21.64 -10.11
C GLY A 324 6.86 -20.13 -10.32
N ARG A 325 8.02 -19.48 -10.32
CA ARG A 325 8.15 -18.01 -10.57
C ARG A 325 8.07 -17.64 -12.04
N ALA A 326 8.38 -18.59 -12.95
CA ALA A 326 8.32 -18.31 -14.38
C ALA A 326 6.93 -17.81 -14.78
N GLY A 327 6.87 -16.57 -15.29
CA GLY A 327 5.63 -15.93 -15.70
C GLY A 327 4.73 -15.40 -14.55
N ALA A 328 5.11 -15.55 -13.27
CA ALA A 328 4.34 -15.09 -12.13
C ALA A 328 3.98 -13.60 -12.23
N ARG A 329 5.00 -12.77 -12.44
CA ARG A 329 4.79 -11.33 -12.64
C ARG A 329 3.91 -11.04 -13.86
N GLY A 330 4.17 -11.72 -14.99
CA GLY A 330 3.36 -11.56 -16.21
C GLY A 330 1.89 -11.90 -15.96
N ARG A 331 1.60 -13.00 -15.25
CA ARG A 331 0.22 -13.37 -14.86
C ARG A 331 -0.42 -12.29 -13.98
N THR A 332 0.29 -11.83 -12.96
CA THR A 332 -0.21 -10.77 -12.07
C THR A 332 -0.52 -9.49 -12.85
N LEU A 333 0.38 -9.03 -13.72
CA LEU A 333 0.14 -7.84 -14.56
C LEU A 333 -1.01 -8.06 -15.52
N ALA A 334 -1.10 -9.23 -16.16
CA ALA A 334 -2.21 -9.58 -17.04
C ALA A 334 -3.56 -9.50 -16.33
N VAL A 335 -3.65 -9.94 -15.07
CA VAL A 335 -4.87 -9.80 -14.25
C VAL A 335 -5.21 -8.33 -14.00
N LEU A 336 -4.21 -7.48 -13.67
CA LEU A 336 -4.41 -6.05 -13.41
C LEU A 336 -4.74 -5.25 -14.67
N ASP A 337 -4.53 -5.81 -15.85
CA ASP A 337 -4.85 -5.20 -17.14
C ASP A 337 -6.22 -5.63 -17.69
N THR A 338 -6.93 -6.56 -17.02
CA THR A 338 -8.26 -7.01 -17.45
C THR A 338 -9.36 -5.98 -17.18
N ASP A 339 -10.36 -5.94 -18.06
CA ASP A 339 -11.58 -5.16 -17.84
C ASP A 339 -12.32 -5.60 -16.58
N ARG A 340 -12.22 -6.90 -16.20
CA ARG A 340 -12.80 -7.42 -14.95
C ARG A 340 -12.20 -6.75 -13.72
N TYR A 341 -10.90 -6.52 -13.70
CA TYR A 341 -10.23 -5.81 -12.60
C TYR A 341 -10.66 -4.35 -12.56
N LEU A 342 -10.72 -3.67 -13.71
CA LEU A 342 -11.18 -2.28 -13.78
C LEU A 342 -12.64 -2.16 -13.32
N ALA A 343 -13.53 -3.07 -13.76
CA ALA A 343 -14.93 -3.12 -13.32
C ALA A 343 -15.05 -3.35 -11.77
N LEU A 344 -14.19 -4.19 -11.18
CA LEU A 344 -14.14 -4.32 -9.73
C LEU A 344 -13.80 -2.99 -9.04
N LEU A 345 -12.84 -2.25 -9.59
CA LEU A 345 -12.45 -0.95 -9.02
C LEU A 345 -13.59 0.08 -9.17
N ASP A 346 -14.31 0.08 -10.29
CA ASP A 346 -15.49 0.93 -10.49
C ASP A 346 -16.62 0.57 -9.53
N ALA A 347 -16.86 -0.72 -9.30
CA ALA A 347 -17.85 -1.18 -8.32
C ALA A 347 -17.47 -0.76 -6.88
N LEU A 348 -16.17 -0.75 -6.54
CA LEU A 348 -15.69 -0.24 -5.25
C LEU A 348 -15.88 1.29 -5.13
N ASP A 349 -15.63 2.04 -6.19
CA ASP A 349 -15.84 3.49 -6.21
C ASP A 349 -17.33 3.83 -6.12
N ALA A 350 -18.20 3.13 -6.84
CA ALA A 350 -19.66 3.27 -6.77
C ALA A 350 -20.16 2.99 -5.34
N LEU A 351 -19.71 1.90 -4.72
CA LEU A 351 -20.05 1.55 -3.33
C LEU A 351 -19.62 2.62 -2.33
N LEU A 352 -18.53 3.33 -2.58
CA LEU A 352 -18.04 4.39 -1.71
C LEU A 352 -18.68 5.75 -2.01
N THR A 353 -19.19 5.96 -3.21
CA THR A 353 -19.84 7.20 -3.65
C THR A 353 -21.31 7.24 -3.24
N ASP A 354 -22.02 6.17 -3.50
CA ASP A 354 -23.42 5.95 -3.10
C ASP A 354 -23.52 4.64 -2.30
N PRO A 355 -23.15 4.69 -1.01
CA PRO A 355 -23.04 3.48 -0.22
C PRO A 355 -24.40 2.87 0.09
N PRO A 356 -24.59 1.54 -0.13
CA PRO A 356 -25.83 0.83 0.14
C PRO A 356 -26.04 0.64 1.64
N LEU A 357 -26.37 1.73 2.33
CA LEU A 357 -26.49 1.77 3.78
C LEU A 357 -27.84 1.22 4.26
N ARG A 358 -27.81 0.41 5.32
CA ARG A 358 -28.98 -0.06 6.03
C ARG A 358 -29.29 0.85 7.23
N PRO A 359 -30.49 0.82 7.82
CA PRO A 359 -30.87 1.69 8.95
C PRO A 359 -29.89 1.63 10.15
N ALA A 360 -29.19 0.52 10.38
CA ALA A 360 -28.19 0.41 11.41
C ALA A 360 -26.95 1.29 11.16
N ALA A 361 -26.69 1.70 9.94
CA ALA A 361 -25.55 2.55 9.59
C ALA A 361 -25.65 3.95 10.24
N GLY A 362 -26.84 4.51 10.36
CA GLY A 362 -27.08 5.82 11.00
C GLY A 362 -27.01 5.80 12.54
N LYS A 363 -26.91 4.61 13.16
CA LYS A 363 -26.82 4.49 14.62
C LYS A 363 -25.40 4.74 15.12
N PRO A 364 -25.23 5.17 16.41
CA PRO A 364 -23.91 5.34 17.02
C PRO A 364 -23.04 4.08 16.89
N ALA A 365 -21.79 4.26 16.48
CA ALA A 365 -20.86 3.16 16.23
C ALA A 365 -20.66 2.25 17.44
N ALA A 366 -20.60 2.83 18.65
CA ALA A 366 -20.48 2.10 19.90
C ALA A 366 -21.65 1.14 20.21
N LYS A 367 -22.82 1.33 19.60
CA LYS A 367 -23.99 0.44 19.77
C LYS A 367 -24.05 -0.69 18.72
N VAL A 368 -23.47 -0.48 17.53
CA VAL A 368 -23.61 -1.40 16.40
C VAL A 368 -22.36 -2.26 16.19
N LEU A 369 -21.18 -1.66 16.21
CA LEU A 369 -19.93 -2.35 15.85
C LEU A 369 -19.56 -3.48 16.83
N PRO A 370 -19.76 -3.38 18.18
CA PRO A 370 -19.46 -4.48 19.09
C PRO A 370 -20.13 -5.79 18.69
N ARG A 371 -21.42 -5.73 18.31
CA ARG A 371 -22.20 -6.91 17.92
C ARG A 371 -21.63 -7.61 16.69
N ALA A 372 -21.13 -6.84 15.71
CA ALA A 372 -20.52 -7.41 14.53
C ALA A 372 -19.19 -8.11 14.86
N VAL A 373 -18.35 -7.46 15.68
CA VAL A 373 -17.07 -8.01 16.14
C VAL A 373 -17.28 -9.28 16.98
N LEU A 374 -18.19 -9.25 17.96
CA LEU A 374 -18.48 -10.40 18.82
C LEU A 374 -19.02 -11.59 18.01
N LYS A 375 -19.85 -11.36 17.00
CA LYS A 375 -20.34 -12.43 16.12
C LYS A 375 -19.21 -13.13 15.36
N GLU A 376 -18.20 -12.38 14.87
CA GLU A 376 -17.03 -12.99 14.24
C GLU A 376 -16.15 -13.71 15.27
N TYR A 377 -16.07 -13.18 16.49
CA TYR A 377 -15.37 -13.83 17.58
C TYR A 377 -16.03 -15.17 17.98
N GLU A 378 -17.35 -15.23 18.13
CA GLU A 378 -18.10 -16.46 18.41
C GLU A 378 -17.85 -17.53 17.34
N ARG A 379 -17.81 -17.13 16.07
CA ARG A 379 -17.47 -18.04 14.98
C ARG A 379 -16.02 -18.51 15.04
N LEU A 380 -15.11 -17.69 15.51
CA LEU A 380 -13.73 -18.10 15.75
C LEU A 380 -13.69 -19.11 16.89
N ALA A 381 -14.35 -18.81 18.01
CA ALA A 381 -14.40 -19.68 19.18
C ALA A 381 -14.89 -21.08 18.80
N ALA A 382 -16.05 -21.18 18.17
CA ALA A 382 -16.61 -22.47 17.75
C ALA A 382 -15.69 -23.28 16.83
N ARG A 383 -14.87 -22.60 16.00
CA ARG A 383 -13.92 -23.30 15.10
C ARG A 383 -12.65 -23.73 15.81
N VAL A 384 -12.16 -22.95 16.75
CA VAL A 384 -10.98 -23.35 17.54
C VAL A 384 -11.36 -24.51 18.45
N ASP A 385 -12.51 -24.43 19.13
CA ASP A 385 -12.99 -25.49 20.02
C ASP A 385 -13.17 -26.82 19.24
N ARG A 386 -13.80 -26.74 18.05
CA ARG A 386 -13.90 -27.91 17.17
C ARG A 386 -12.52 -28.48 16.79
N ALA A 387 -11.57 -27.62 16.39
CA ALA A 387 -10.25 -28.08 15.97
C ALA A 387 -9.48 -28.74 17.12
N LEU A 388 -9.61 -28.20 18.34
CA LEU A 388 -8.96 -28.77 19.54
C LEU A 388 -9.57 -30.10 19.99
N ALA A 389 -10.86 -30.35 19.68
CA ALA A 389 -11.56 -31.59 20.00
C ALA A 389 -11.23 -32.74 19.04
N LEU A 390 -10.69 -32.47 17.85
CA LEU A 390 -10.34 -33.49 16.86
C LEU A 390 -8.98 -34.16 17.21
N PRO A 391 -8.79 -35.44 16.90
CA PRO A 391 -7.48 -36.08 17.00
C PRO A 391 -6.51 -35.49 15.98
N PRO A 392 -5.18 -35.59 16.20
CA PRO A 392 -4.19 -35.19 15.19
C PRO A 392 -4.43 -35.90 13.85
N GLY A 393 -4.34 -35.15 12.74
CA GLY A 393 -4.56 -35.67 11.40
C GLY A 393 -5.14 -34.62 10.44
N GLU A 394 -5.46 -35.07 9.22
CA GLU A 394 -5.92 -34.23 8.14
C GLU A 394 -7.20 -33.44 8.49
N GLU A 395 -8.16 -34.09 9.16
CA GLU A 395 -9.41 -33.42 9.56
C GLU A 395 -9.14 -32.27 10.53
N ARG A 396 -8.19 -32.45 11.47
CA ARG A 396 -7.76 -31.40 12.39
C ARG A 396 -7.03 -30.28 11.63
N ASP A 397 -6.14 -30.61 10.68
CA ASP A 397 -5.46 -29.64 9.82
C ASP A 397 -6.47 -28.75 9.09
N LEU A 398 -7.52 -29.32 8.51
CA LEU A 398 -8.62 -28.59 7.85
C LEU A 398 -9.42 -27.71 8.82
N ALA A 399 -9.69 -28.20 10.02
CA ALA A 399 -10.39 -27.44 11.07
C ALA A 399 -9.55 -26.23 11.56
N LEU A 400 -8.23 -26.42 11.77
CA LEU A 400 -7.29 -25.36 12.12
C LEU A 400 -7.17 -24.33 11.00
N HIS A 401 -7.18 -24.75 9.75
CA HIS A 401 -7.23 -23.82 8.61
C HIS A 401 -8.53 -23.01 8.59
N ALA A 402 -9.67 -23.62 8.91
CA ALA A 402 -10.95 -22.91 9.02
C ALA A 402 -10.94 -21.91 10.20
N ALA A 403 -10.31 -22.26 11.33
CA ALA A 403 -10.10 -21.35 12.47
C ALA A 403 -9.18 -20.18 12.07
N ARG A 404 -8.09 -20.41 11.32
CA ARG A 404 -7.22 -19.33 10.80
C ARG A 404 -7.99 -18.32 9.96
N LYS A 405 -8.89 -18.78 9.08
CA LYS A 405 -9.75 -17.90 8.28
C LYS A 405 -10.69 -17.08 9.17
N ALA A 406 -11.23 -17.67 10.24
CA ALA A 406 -12.06 -16.95 11.19
C ALA A 406 -11.26 -15.94 12.01
N ALA A 407 -10.07 -16.30 12.49
CA ALA A 407 -9.17 -15.40 13.23
C ALA A 407 -8.83 -14.14 12.40
N LYS A 408 -8.51 -14.29 11.10
CA LYS A 408 -8.30 -13.16 10.20
C LYS A 408 -9.52 -12.24 10.15
N ARG A 409 -10.76 -12.79 10.02
CA ARG A 409 -11.99 -11.98 9.96
C ARG A 409 -12.26 -11.27 11.26
N THR A 410 -12.17 -11.96 12.40
CA THR A 410 -12.36 -11.37 13.72
C THR A 410 -11.39 -10.23 13.97
N ARG A 411 -10.12 -10.42 13.62
CA ARG A 411 -9.10 -9.37 13.75
C ARG A 411 -9.46 -8.15 12.90
N TYR A 412 -9.80 -8.33 11.62
CA TYR A 412 -10.12 -7.20 10.74
C TYR A 412 -11.41 -6.49 11.16
N ALA A 413 -12.41 -7.22 11.66
CA ALA A 413 -13.59 -6.61 12.23
C ALA A 413 -13.23 -5.75 13.46
N ALA A 414 -12.39 -6.26 14.36
CA ALA A 414 -11.96 -5.50 15.53
C ALA A 414 -11.09 -4.28 15.15
N GLU A 415 -10.20 -4.40 14.12
CA GLU A 415 -9.40 -3.29 13.61
C GLU A 415 -10.29 -2.19 13.00
N ALA A 416 -11.32 -2.55 12.24
CA ALA A 416 -12.28 -1.58 11.66
C ALA A 416 -13.10 -0.86 12.73
N ALA A 417 -13.43 -1.55 13.83
CA ALA A 417 -14.16 -0.97 14.95
C ALA A 417 -13.26 -0.17 15.93
N ALA A 418 -11.94 -0.33 15.86
CA ALA A 418 -11.01 0.25 16.82
C ALA A 418 -11.04 1.80 16.92
N PRO A 419 -11.28 2.57 15.84
CA PRO A 419 -11.43 4.02 15.95
C PRO A 419 -12.61 4.44 16.83
N ALA A 420 -13.73 3.69 16.80
CA ALA A 420 -14.91 3.96 17.60
C ALA A 420 -14.84 3.35 19.03
N LEU A 421 -14.29 2.14 19.15
CA LEU A 421 -14.33 1.37 20.42
C LEU A 421 -13.04 1.50 21.24
N GLY A 422 -12.01 2.11 20.72
CA GLY A 422 -10.78 2.43 21.43
C GLY A 422 -9.97 1.21 21.91
N LYS A 423 -9.48 1.27 23.15
CA LYS A 423 -8.59 0.27 23.77
C LYS A 423 -9.15 -1.17 23.79
N PRO A 424 -10.45 -1.43 24.07
CA PRO A 424 -11.02 -2.78 24.06
C PRO A 424 -10.85 -3.48 22.71
N ALA A 425 -11.28 -2.85 21.61
CA ALA A 425 -11.16 -3.42 20.28
C ALA A 425 -9.68 -3.65 19.85
N LYS A 426 -8.79 -2.70 20.15
CA LYS A 426 -7.34 -2.85 19.91
C LYS A 426 -6.75 -4.04 20.68
N ARG A 427 -7.19 -4.27 21.91
CA ARG A 427 -6.76 -5.41 22.74
C ARG A 427 -7.23 -6.72 22.15
N LEU A 428 -8.51 -6.83 21.78
CA LEU A 428 -9.06 -8.01 21.11
C LEU A 428 -8.30 -8.30 19.80
N ALA A 429 -8.13 -7.31 18.94
CA ALA A 429 -7.39 -7.46 17.69
C ALA A 429 -5.97 -8.00 17.90
N ARG A 430 -5.26 -7.52 18.94
CA ARG A 430 -3.91 -7.98 19.30
C ARG A 430 -3.91 -9.44 19.76
N ARG A 431 -4.85 -9.85 20.61
CA ARG A 431 -4.95 -11.23 21.09
C ARG A 431 -5.31 -12.19 19.95
N VAL A 432 -6.25 -11.82 19.09
CA VAL A 432 -6.61 -12.61 17.92
C VAL A 432 -5.45 -12.65 16.90
N LYS A 433 -4.59 -11.63 16.83
CA LYS A 433 -3.36 -11.65 16.01
C LYS A 433 -2.39 -12.74 16.49
N SER A 434 -2.25 -12.95 17.80
CA SER A 434 -1.42 -14.05 18.32
C SER A 434 -1.97 -15.42 17.93
N VAL A 435 -3.28 -15.65 18.09
CA VAL A 435 -3.95 -16.88 17.61
C VAL A 435 -3.74 -17.07 16.11
N GLN A 436 -3.89 -16.00 15.31
CA GLN A 436 -3.68 -16.05 13.87
C GLN A 436 -2.24 -16.41 13.50
N LYS A 437 -1.24 -15.97 14.30
CA LYS A 437 0.17 -16.31 14.07
C LYS A 437 0.40 -17.81 14.22
N VAL A 438 0.00 -18.38 15.34
CA VAL A 438 0.14 -19.83 15.62
C VAL A 438 -0.56 -20.66 14.54
N LEU A 439 -1.82 -20.32 14.21
CA LEU A 439 -2.57 -20.99 13.14
C LEU A 439 -1.95 -20.75 11.74
N GLY A 440 -1.22 -19.66 11.58
CA GLY A 440 -0.46 -19.34 10.37
C GLY A 440 0.71 -20.29 10.21
N ASP A 441 1.57 -20.34 11.22
CA ASP A 441 2.78 -21.17 11.24
C ASP A 441 2.43 -22.67 11.08
N HIS A 442 1.31 -23.11 11.72
CA HIS A 442 0.79 -24.46 11.52
C HIS A 442 0.41 -24.72 10.05
N GLN A 443 -0.40 -23.85 9.44
CA GLN A 443 -0.81 -23.99 8.04
C GLN A 443 0.39 -23.99 7.09
N ASP A 444 1.39 -23.16 7.35
CA ASP A 444 2.60 -23.08 6.54
C ASP A 444 3.40 -24.39 6.63
N SER A 445 3.41 -25.07 7.81
CA SER A 445 3.97 -26.42 7.97
C SER A 445 3.18 -27.49 7.17
N VAL A 446 1.85 -27.43 7.17
CA VAL A 446 1.00 -28.35 6.39
C VAL A 446 1.29 -28.23 4.89
N VAL A 447 1.38 -26.99 4.37
CA VAL A 447 1.70 -26.75 2.95
C VAL A 447 3.13 -27.20 2.63
N ALA A 448 4.09 -26.92 3.52
CA ALA A 448 5.48 -27.37 3.35
C ALA A 448 5.59 -28.90 3.26
N ARG A 449 4.88 -29.64 4.13
CA ARG A 449 4.86 -31.11 4.09
C ARG A 449 4.42 -31.65 2.74
N ALA A 450 3.34 -31.12 2.17
CA ALA A 450 2.85 -31.55 0.86
C ALA A 450 3.91 -31.33 -0.23
N THR A 451 4.54 -30.18 -0.26
CA THR A 451 5.60 -29.85 -1.24
C THR A 451 6.86 -30.67 -1.03
N LEU A 452 7.28 -30.91 0.22
CA LEU A 452 8.45 -31.76 0.52
C LEU A 452 8.24 -33.20 0.07
N ARG A 453 7.02 -33.72 0.24
CA ARG A 453 6.66 -35.05 -0.27
C ARG A 453 6.75 -35.11 -1.80
N ASP A 454 6.24 -34.11 -2.50
CA ASP A 454 6.31 -34.05 -3.96
C ASP A 454 7.76 -33.96 -4.47
N LEU A 455 8.60 -33.13 -3.78
CA LEU A 455 10.03 -33.03 -4.10
C LEU A 455 10.79 -34.34 -3.83
N ALA A 456 10.45 -35.04 -2.75
CA ALA A 456 11.02 -36.35 -2.42
C ALA A 456 10.70 -37.38 -3.51
N ILE A 457 9.45 -37.44 -3.97
CA ILE A 457 9.01 -38.36 -5.05
C ILE A 457 9.77 -38.03 -6.35
N LYS A 458 9.89 -36.75 -6.70
CA LYS A 458 10.65 -36.35 -7.90
C LYS A 458 12.14 -36.60 -7.79
N ALA A 459 12.74 -36.47 -6.62
CA ALA A 459 14.13 -36.81 -6.38
C ALA A 459 14.36 -38.32 -6.55
N TYR A 460 13.51 -39.14 -5.91
CA TYR A 460 13.57 -40.60 -6.04
C TYR A 460 13.42 -41.09 -7.49
N ALA A 461 12.44 -40.52 -8.22
CA ALA A 461 12.25 -40.84 -9.64
C ALA A 461 13.44 -40.46 -10.54
N ALA A 462 14.27 -39.50 -10.11
CA ALA A 462 15.50 -39.13 -10.78
C ALA A 462 16.75 -39.89 -10.31
N GLY A 463 16.60 -40.96 -9.51
CA GLY A 463 17.71 -41.72 -8.95
C GLY A 463 18.48 -41.01 -7.83
N GLU A 464 17.93 -39.92 -7.27
CA GLU A 464 18.53 -39.17 -6.18
C GLU A 464 17.99 -39.63 -4.83
N THR A 465 18.78 -39.39 -3.76
CA THR A 465 18.33 -39.72 -2.41
C THR A 465 17.18 -38.80 -1.98
N ALA A 466 16.16 -39.35 -1.34
CA ALA A 466 15.04 -38.62 -0.74
C ALA A 466 15.26 -38.31 0.76
N PHE A 467 16.42 -38.68 1.33
CA PHE A 467 16.68 -38.60 2.76
C PHE A 467 16.44 -37.19 3.35
N THR A 468 17.08 -36.18 2.78
CA THR A 468 16.96 -34.78 3.28
C THR A 468 15.52 -34.29 3.19
N TRP A 469 14.79 -34.62 2.13
CA TRP A 469 13.38 -34.29 1.98
C TRP A 469 12.50 -34.92 3.04
N GLY A 470 12.75 -36.20 3.35
CA GLY A 470 12.08 -36.92 4.44
C GLY A 470 12.38 -36.36 5.83
N LEU A 471 13.63 -35.96 6.08
CA LEU A 471 14.05 -35.31 7.32
C LEU A 471 13.33 -33.97 7.50
N LEU A 472 13.29 -33.13 6.46
CA LEU A 472 12.58 -31.86 6.47
C LEU A 472 11.07 -32.04 6.65
N TYR A 473 10.48 -33.04 6.03
CA TYR A 473 9.07 -33.40 6.24
C TYR A 473 8.79 -33.71 7.71
N GLY A 474 9.63 -34.54 8.35
CA GLY A 474 9.52 -34.86 9.78
C GLY A 474 9.66 -33.61 10.67
N GLN A 475 10.58 -32.70 10.35
CA GLN A 475 10.73 -31.45 11.07
C GLN A 475 9.48 -30.56 10.95
N GLU A 476 8.87 -30.48 9.76
CA GLU A 476 7.64 -29.72 9.56
C GLU A 476 6.45 -30.37 10.29
N GLN A 477 6.40 -31.69 10.37
CA GLN A 477 5.39 -32.39 11.16
C GLN A 477 5.54 -32.11 12.66
N ALA A 478 6.76 -32.15 13.17
CA ALA A 478 7.05 -31.82 14.57
C ALA A 478 6.71 -30.34 14.87
N SER A 479 7.05 -29.43 13.95
CA SER A 479 6.70 -28.00 14.08
C SER A 479 5.19 -27.76 14.10
N ALA A 480 4.42 -28.46 13.26
CA ALA A 480 2.95 -28.40 13.30
C ALA A 480 2.39 -28.86 14.65
N ALA A 481 2.86 -29.99 15.18
CA ALA A 481 2.46 -30.53 16.47
C ALA A 481 2.79 -29.58 17.64
N GLU A 482 3.93 -28.88 17.56
CA GLU A 482 4.27 -27.83 18.53
C GLU A 482 3.31 -26.65 18.49
N ARG A 483 2.95 -26.16 17.29
CA ARG A 483 1.97 -25.08 17.12
C ARG A 483 0.57 -25.47 17.63
N GLU A 484 0.19 -26.74 17.47
CA GLU A 484 -1.07 -27.25 18.02
C GLU A 484 -1.09 -27.19 19.55
N ARG A 485 0.02 -27.53 20.22
CA ARG A 485 0.15 -27.43 21.69
C ARG A 485 0.10 -25.97 22.15
N GLU A 486 0.86 -25.08 21.48
CA GLU A 486 0.87 -23.65 21.77
C GLU A 486 -0.51 -23.01 21.59
N LEU A 487 -1.33 -23.51 20.66
CA LEU A 487 -2.66 -22.96 20.38
C LEU A 487 -3.55 -22.97 21.61
N GLY A 488 -3.50 -24.01 22.44
CA GLY A 488 -4.30 -24.10 23.67
C GLY A 488 -4.07 -22.92 24.61
N GLU A 489 -2.83 -22.60 24.90
CA GLU A 489 -2.44 -21.48 25.78
C GLU A 489 -2.79 -20.12 25.17
N VAL A 490 -2.43 -19.92 23.89
CA VAL A 490 -2.70 -18.66 23.16
C VAL A 490 -4.20 -18.42 23.05
N TRP A 491 -4.99 -19.50 22.86
CA TRP A 491 -6.44 -19.41 22.80
C TRP A 491 -7.05 -19.10 24.17
N ALA A 492 -6.60 -19.72 25.25
CA ALA A 492 -7.04 -19.41 26.61
C ALA A 492 -6.85 -17.91 26.92
N ALA A 493 -5.70 -17.33 26.52
CA ALA A 493 -5.44 -15.90 26.67
C ALA A 493 -6.34 -15.03 25.78
N ALA A 494 -6.77 -15.51 24.61
CA ALA A 494 -7.63 -14.79 23.67
C ALA A 494 -9.14 -15.00 23.95
N SER A 495 -9.51 -16.01 24.72
CA SER A 495 -10.90 -16.32 25.10
C SER A 495 -11.32 -15.76 26.45
N ALA A 496 -10.43 -15.08 27.19
CA ALA A 496 -10.74 -14.49 28.49
C ALA A 496 -11.95 -13.54 28.42
N GLY A 497 -12.91 -13.71 29.31
CA GLY A 497 -14.22 -13.01 29.30
C GLY A 497 -14.12 -11.48 29.24
N LYS A 498 -13.06 -10.89 29.84
CA LYS A 498 -12.79 -9.45 29.79
C LYS A 498 -12.52 -8.89 28.37
N LEU A 499 -12.14 -9.75 27.40
CA LEU A 499 -11.90 -9.33 26.02
C LEU A 499 -13.19 -9.19 25.20
N ARG A 500 -14.30 -9.72 25.68
CA ARG A 500 -15.62 -9.62 25.04
C ARG A 500 -16.40 -8.38 25.48
N ARG A 501 -15.85 -7.57 26.38
CA ARG A 501 -16.42 -6.27 26.78
C ARG A 501 -15.88 -5.18 25.84
N LEU A 502 -16.60 -4.98 24.71
CA LEU A 502 -16.30 -4.00 23.66
C LEU A 502 -17.14 -2.74 23.81
#